data_329da7dbc18d8a59a75b7674b8025cc7
#
_entry.id   329da7dbc18d8a59a75b7674b8025cc7
#
_cell.length_a   1.000
_cell.length_b   1.000
_cell.length_c   1.000
_cell.angle_alpha   90.00
_cell.angle_beta   90.00
_cell.angle_gamma   90.00
#
_symmetry.space_group_name_H-M   'P 1'
#
loop_
_entity.id
_entity.type
_entity.pdbx_description
1 polymer ?
#
loop_
_entity_poly.entity_id
_entity_poly.type
_entity_poly.pdbx_seq_one_letter_code
_entity_poly.pdbx_strand_id
1 'polypeptide(L)'
;METSLKDIKEFKFDSFEDFRGEIFTTYKDSLDGKKFDHDKVCIRYKNCLVGIHGDFNTWKLVSCLYGRVHAVFVDNRPESKDYNKHITKILSNENKNAILLPPGIGNSFYVLSDVCVYDYKLSYTGEYTDCDKQFTLKWNDPKYNIHWPSNNPILSERDK
;
A
#
# COMPACT_ATOMS: atom_id res chain seq x y z
N MET A 1 4.54 2.19 -20.98
CA MET A 1 4.73 3.45 -20.22
C MET A 1 4.11 3.26 -18.84
N GLU A 2 4.91 3.30 -17.79
CA GLU A 2 4.41 3.16 -16.42
C GLU A 2 3.57 4.41 -16.08
N THR A 3 2.29 4.21 -15.79
CA THR A 3 1.39 5.31 -15.44
C THR A 3 1.73 5.74 -14.02
N SER A 4 2.28 6.92 -13.85
CA SER A 4 2.44 7.52 -12.52
C SER A 4 1.15 8.26 -12.16
N LEU A 5 0.54 7.94 -11.02
CA LEU A 5 -0.53 8.76 -10.47
C LEU A 5 0.07 10.01 -9.81
N LYS A 6 -0.62 11.13 -9.98
CA LYS A 6 -0.18 12.39 -9.38
C LYS A 6 -0.07 12.27 -7.86
N ASP A 7 1.01 12.79 -7.31
CA ASP A 7 1.33 12.88 -5.88
C ASP A 7 1.70 11.55 -5.18
N ILE A 8 1.68 10.43 -5.88
CA ILE A 8 2.27 9.18 -5.36
C ILE A 8 3.78 9.24 -5.57
N LYS A 9 4.54 8.97 -4.51
CA LYS A 9 6.01 8.97 -4.54
C LYS A 9 6.56 7.63 -4.10
N GLU A 10 7.63 7.20 -4.76
CA GLU A 10 8.36 5.98 -4.44
C GLU A 10 9.68 6.31 -3.74
N PHE A 11 9.96 5.59 -2.67
CA PHE A 11 11.20 5.66 -1.91
C PHE A 11 11.83 4.29 -1.81
N LYS A 12 13.14 4.25 -1.60
CA LYS A 12 13.87 3.02 -1.30
C LYS A 12 14.56 3.16 0.04
N PHE A 13 14.43 2.14 0.90
CA PHE A 13 15.10 2.13 2.20
C PHE A 13 16.61 1.95 2.05
N ASP A 14 17.37 2.72 2.82
CA ASP A 14 18.80 2.50 3.00
C ASP A 14 19.01 1.21 3.79
N SER A 15 19.90 0.35 3.32
CA SER A 15 20.17 -0.94 3.92
C SER A 15 21.67 -1.23 4.00
N PHE A 16 22.03 -2.03 5.00
CA PHE A 16 23.34 -2.62 5.16
C PHE A 16 23.20 -4.13 5.28
N GLU A 17 24.02 -4.89 4.56
CA GLU A 17 24.01 -6.35 4.54
C GLU A 17 25.41 -6.89 4.85
N ASP A 18 25.50 -7.94 5.66
CA ASP A 18 26.71 -8.72 5.91
C ASP A 18 26.35 -10.23 6.02
N PHE A 19 27.33 -11.07 6.41
CA PHE A 19 27.13 -12.52 6.54
C PHE A 19 26.07 -12.95 7.57
N ARG A 20 25.63 -12.05 8.45
CA ARG A 20 24.57 -12.30 9.45
C ARG A 20 23.17 -12.00 8.91
N GLY A 21 23.05 -11.23 7.80
CA GLY A 21 21.80 -10.74 7.23
C GLY A 21 21.84 -9.24 6.98
N GLU A 22 20.69 -8.60 7.04
CA GLU A 22 20.54 -7.19 6.69
C GLU A 22 19.84 -6.37 7.77
N ILE A 23 20.14 -5.08 7.78
CA ILE A 23 19.42 -4.07 8.55
C ILE A 23 19.05 -2.92 7.62
N PHE A 24 17.84 -2.41 7.72
CA PHE A 24 17.39 -1.26 6.94
C PHE A 24 16.51 -0.33 7.78
N THR A 25 16.60 0.97 7.46
CA THR A 25 15.81 2.00 8.14
C THR A 25 14.55 2.27 7.35
N THR A 26 13.38 2.04 7.96
CA THR A 26 12.08 2.23 7.33
C THR A 26 11.56 3.66 7.47
N TYR A 27 12.03 4.39 8.49
CA TYR A 27 11.61 5.77 8.75
C TYR A 27 12.56 6.45 9.73
N LYS A 28 12.78 7.75 9.53
CA LYS A 28 13.53 8.60 10.44
C LYS A 28 12.97 10.03 10.38
N ASP A 29 12.61 10.59 11.54
CA ASP A 29 12.18 11.97 11.77
C ASP A 29 10.96 12.42 10.94
N SER A 30 11.13 12.61 9.64
CA SER A 30 10.07 13.01 8.71
C SER A 30 10.38 12.52 7.30
N LEU A 31 9.35 12.36 6.49
CA LEU A 31 9.47 12.03 5.08
C LEU A 31 8.55 12.95 4.27
N ASP A 32 9.11 13.61 3.27
CA ASP A 32 8.36 14.53 2.39
C ASP A 32 7.56 15.59 3.17
N GLY A 33 8.17 16.14 4.24
CA GLY A 33 7.56 17.13 5.11
C GLY A 33 6.46 16.60 6.05
N LYS A 34 6.27 15.26 6.11
CA LYS A 34 5.26 14.61 6.96
C LYS A 34 5.90 13.81 8.06
N LYS A 35 5.27 13.86 9.22
CA LYS A 35 5.63 13.03 10.39
C LYS A 35 4.66 11.88 10.51
N PHE A 36 5.19 10.66 10.60
CA PHE A 36 4.43 9.42 10.75
C PHE A 36 4.63 8.88 12.16
N ASP A 37 3.65 9.06 13.01
CA ASP A 37 3.69 8.69 14.44
C ASP A 37 2.64 7.63 14.81
N HIS A 38 2.01 7.02 13.82
CA HIS A 38 1.14 5.86 13.98
C HIS A 38 1.57 4.76 13.01
N ASP A 39 1.89 3.60 13.53
CA ASP A 39 2.42 2.45 12.78
C ASP A 39 1.48 1.25 12.90
N LYS A 40 1.14 0.62 11.78
CA LYS A 40 0.33 -0.61 11.73
C LYS A 40 1.04 -1.65 10.90
N VAL A 41 1.05 -2.88 11.38
CA VAL A 41 1.63 -4.03 10.68
C VAL A 41 0.54 -5.05 10.38
N CYS A 42 0.56 -5.56 9.18
CA CYS A 42 -0.38 -6.56 8.68
C CYS A 42 0.39 -7.80 8.24
N ILE A 43 0.10 -8.95 8.83
CA ILE A 43 0.66 -10.24 8.40
C ILE A 43 -0.42 -10.97 7.61
N ARG A 44 -0.09 -11.40 6.38
CA ARG A 44 -1.00 -12.13 5.51
C ARG A 44 -0.27 -13.26 4.81
N TYR A 45 -1.05 -14.26 4.41
CA TYR A 45 -0.57 -15.48 3.78
C TYR A 45 -0.83 -15.48 2.28
N LYS A 46 -0.17 -16.37 1.58
CA LYS A 46 -0.25 -16.53 0.13
C LYS A 46 -1.70 -16.54 -0.39
N ASN A 47 -1.91 -15.90 -1.51
CA ASN A 47 -3.20 -15.75 -2.20
C ASN A 47 -4.22 -14.84 -1.49
N CYS A 48 -3.91 -14.28 -0.33
CA CYS A 48 -4.75 -13.24 0.27
C CYS A 48 -4.68 -11.96 -0.55
N LEU A 49 -5.83 -11.33 -0.74
CA LEU A 49 -5.97 -9.99 -1.28
C LEU A 49 -6.61 -9.10 -0.22
N VAL A 50 -5.99 -7.96 0.05
CA VAL A 50 -6.48 -6.94 0.98
C VAL A 50 -6.84 -5.69 0.19
N GLY A 51 -8.02 -5.19 0.40
CA GLY A 51 -8.43 -3.91 -0.14
C GLY A 51 -9.35 -4.01 -1.31
N ILE A 52 -9.66 -2.91 -1.86
CA ILE A 52 -9.00 -1.60 -2.00
C ILE A 52 -9.58 -0.62 -0.97
N HIS A 53 -8.79 -0.15 -0.02
CA HIS A 53 -9.27 0.68 1.08
C HIS A 53 -8.52 2.01 1.16
N GLY A 54 -9.21 3.05 1.58
CA GLY A 54 -8.61 4.36 1.82
C GLY A 54 -9.54 5.33 2.53
N ASP A 55 -9.03 6.51 2.77
CA ASP A 55 -9.77 7.63 3.36
C ASP A 55 -9.23 8.96 2.82
N PHE A 56 -9.91 10.06 3.14
CA PHE A 56 -9.54 11.39 2.64
C PHE A 56 -8.81 12.26 3.68
N ASN A 57 -8.26 11.64 4.75
CA ASN A 57 -7.54 12.34 5.81
C ASN A 57 -6.10 11.86 6.00
N THR A 58 -5.79 10.62 5.65
CA THR A 58 -4.55 9.96 6.03
C THR A 58 -3.55 9.86 4.88
N TRP A 59 -2.32 10.35 5.11
CA TRP A 59 -1.14 10.00 4.33
C TRP A 59 -0.62 8.65 4.80
N LYS A 60 -0.26 7.79 3.87
CA LYS A 60 0.25 6.43 4.17
C LYS A 60 1.59 6.22 3.49
N LEU A 61 2.59 5.82 4.26
CA LEU A 61 3.82 5.25 3.71
C LEU A 61 3.71 3.73 3.87
N VAL A 62 3.60 3.03 2.75
CA VAL A 62 3.39 1.58 2.73
C VAL A 62 4.59 0.85 2.18
N SER A 63 4.91 -0.31 2.75
CA SER A 63 6.01 -1.16 2.31
C SER A 63 5.78 -2.62 2.69
N CYS A 64 6.49 -3.54 2.05
CA CYS A 64 6.52 -4.94 2.41
C CYS A 64 7.85 -5.24 3.11
N LEU A 65 7.82 -5.38 4.45
CA LEU A 65 9.02 -5.59 5.27
C LEU A 65 9.56 -7.00 5.17
N TYR A 66 8.71 -7.97 4.84
CA TYR A 66 9.08 -9.35 4.59
C TYR A 66 8.13 -9.97 3.56
N GLY A 67 8.68 -10.84 2.69
CA GLY A 67 7.90 -11.45 1.62
C GLY A 67 7.77 -10.54 0.41
N ARG A 68 6.73 -10.81 -0.40
CA ARG A 68 6.51 -10.16 -1.68
C ARG A 68 5.03 -10.01 -1.97
N VAL A 69 4.64 -8.83 -2.39
CA VAL A 69 3.26 -8.51 -2.73
C VAL A 69 3.14 -7.80 -4.09
N HIS A 70 2.03 -8.02 -4.74
CA HIS A 70 1.54 -7.26 -5.88
C HIS A 70 0.63 -6.17 -5.35
N ALA A 71 1.15 -4.97 -5.19
CA ALA A 71 0.42 -3.83 -4.65
C ALA A 71 -0.28 -3.05 -5.76
N VAL A 72 -1.49 -2.59 -5.49
CA VAL A 72 -2.30 -1.77 -6.41
C VAL A 72 -2.81 -0.55 -5.67
N PHE A 73 -2.63 0.62 -6.28
CA PHE A 73 -3.07 1.90 -5.73
C PHE A 73 -4.01 2.57 -6.72
N VAL A 74 -5.24 2.88 -6.26
CA VAL A 74 -6.32 3.45 -7.08
C VAL A 74 -6.59 4.88 -6.65
N ASP A 75 -6.62 5.80 -7.60
CA ASP A 75 -7.01 7.19 -7.32
C ASP A 75 -8.53 7.31 -7.20
N ASN A 76 -9.01 7.54 -5.97
CA ASN A 76 -10.43 7.75 -5.67
C ASN A 76 -10.77 9.23 -5.37
N ARG A 77 -9.91 10.16 -5.79
CA ARG A 77 -10.13 11.60 -5.62
C ARG A 77 -10.96 12.15 -6.77
N PRO A 78 -12.23 12.56 -6.56
CA PRO A 78 -13.12 12.97 -7.66
C PRO A 78 -12.60 14.12 -8.51
N GLU A 79 -11.82 15.04 -7.94
CA GLU A 79 -11.24 16.20 -8.64
C GLU A 79 -9.91 15.89 -9.33
N SER A 80 -9.37 14.68 -9.16
CA SER A 80 -8.12 14.28 -9.77
C SER A 80 -8.31 13.98 -11.26
N LYS A 81 -7.38 14.44 -12.10
CA LYS A 81 -7.32 14.03 -13.51
C LYS A 81 -7.07 12.52 -13.68
N ASP A 82 -6.64 11.85 -12.63
CA ASP A 82 -6.34 10.43 -12.58
C ASP A 82 -7.44 9.63 -11.85
N TYR A 83 -8.58 10.23 -11.57
CA TYR A 83 -9.72 9.57 -10.92
C TYR A 83 -10.05 8.23 -11.60
N ASN A 84 -10.21 7.18 -10.81
CA ASN A 84 -10.42 5.78 -11.22
C ASN A 84 -9.24 5.12 -11.95
N LYS A 85 -8.11 5.79 -12.13
CA LYS A 85 -6.89 5.13 -12.62
C LYS A 85 -6.14 4.45 -11.47
N HIS A 86 -5.27 3.52 -11.82
CA HIS A 86 -4.44 2.81 -10.85
C HIS A 86 -3.00 2.68 -11.34
N ILE A 87 -2.12 2.40 -10.40
CA ILE A 87 -0.77 1.91 -10.66
C ILE A 87 -0.54 0.60 -9.89
N THR A 88 0.35 -0.21 -10.41
CA THR A 88 0.76 -1.48 -9.81
C THR A 88 2.24 -1.47 -9.51
N LYS A 89 2.61 -1.99 -8.33
CA LYS A 89 4.00 -2.11 -7.89
C LYS A 89 4.24 -3.47 -7.23
N ILE A 90 5.42 -4.02 -7.43
CA ILE A 90 5.91 -5.12 -6.59
C ILE A 90 6.63 -4.49 -5.39
N LEU A 91 6.18 -4.85 -4.19
CA LEU A 91 6.86 -4.48 -2.95
C LEU A 91 7.39 -5.75 -2.27
N SER A 92 8.62 -5.69 -1.78
CA SER A 92 9.27 -6.83 -1.13
C SER A 92 10.40 -6.38 -0.21
N ASN A 93 10.81 -7.26 0.72
CA ASN A 93 12.04 -7.04 1.48
C ASN A 93 13.30 -7.05 0.60
N GLU A 94 13.26 -7.64 -0.58
CA GLU A 94 14.39 -7.63 -1.52
C GLU A 94 14.59 -6.26 -2.17
N ASN A 95 13.51 -5.66 -2.71
CA ASN A 95 13.61 -4.37 -3.38
C ASN A 95 13.59 -3.17 -2.42
N LYS A 96 13.06 -3.35 -1.19
CA LYS A 96 13.00 -2.32 -0.13
C LYS A 96 12.31 -1.03 -0.56
N ASN A 97 11.37 -1.14 -1.49
CA ASN A 97 10.61 0.01 -1.96
C ASN A 97 9.46 0.33 -0.99
N ALA A 98 9.22 1.61 -0.80
CA ALA A 98 8.10 2.14 -0.04
C ALA A 98 7.34 3.16 -0.89
N ILE A 99 6.02 3.20 -0.75
CA ILE A 99 5.15 4.08 -1.53
C ILE A 99 4.45 5.06 -0.61
N LEU A 100 4.62 6.34 -0.87
CA LEU A 100 3.90 7.40 -0.19
C LEU A 100 2.60 7.69 -0.93
N LEU A 101 1.49 7.49 -0.24
CA LEU A 101 0.13 7.67 -0.74
C LEU A 101 -0.53 8.88 -0.09
N PRO A 102 -1.00 9.87 -0.87
CA PRO A 102 -1.82 10.95 -0.34
C PRO A 102 -3.21 10.47 0.06
N PRO A 103 -3.96 11.26 0.86
CA PRO A 103 -5.38 11.03 1.11
C PRO A 103 -6.17 10.85 -0.19
N GLY A 104 -7.15 9.96 -0.18
CA GLY A 104 -7.99 9.66 -1.34
C GLY A 104 -7.44 8.58 -2.27
N ILE A 105 -6.25 8.04 -2.00
CA ILE A 105 -5.74 6.86 -2.72
C ILE A 105 -6.17 5.59 -1.99
N GLY A 106 -6.80 4.68 -2.73
CA GLY A 106 -7.10 3.33 -2.27
C GLY A 106 -5.85 2.46 -2.31
N ASN A 107 -5.54 1.82 -1.19
CA ASN A 107 -4.42 0.90 -1.04
C ASN A 107 -4.91 -0.55 -1.06
N SER A 108 -4.19 -1.39 -1.77
CA SER A 108 -4.48 -2.80 -1.90
C SER A 108 -3.22 -3.61 -2.19
N PHE A 109 -3.23 -4.88 -1.83
CA PHE A 109 -2.17 -5.80 -2.22
C PHE A 109 -2.63 -7.25 -2.27
N TYR A 110 -2.00 -8.02 -3.14
CA TYR A 110 -2.13 -9.48 -3.26
C TYR A 110 -0.81 -10.13 -2.85
N VAL A 111 -0.87 -11.15 -1.98
CA VAL A 111 0.32 -11.81 -1.43
C VAL A 111 0.85 -12.89 -2.38
N LEU A 112 2.07 -12.69 -2.87
CA LEU A 112 2.76 -13.60 -3.79
C LEU A 112 3.61 -14.64 -3.07
N SER A 113 4.21 -14.30 -1.92
CA SER A 113 5.03 -15.18 -1.07
C SER A 113 4.15 -16.00 -0.12
N ASP A 114 4.73 -16.99 0.57
CA ASP A 114 3.98 -17.80 1.54
C ASP A 114 3.43 -16.98 2.69
N VAL A 115 4.18 -15.95 3.11
CA VAL A 115 3.78 -14.96 4.11
C VAL A 115 4.32 -13.59 3.70
N CYS A 116 3.60 -12.54 4.04
CA CYS A 116 4.13 -11.17 3.98
C CYS A 116 3.91 -10.44 5.30
N VAL A 117 4.80 -9.50 5.56
CA VAL A 117 4.67 -8.48 6.61
C VAL A 117 4.56 -7.13 5.89
N TYR A 118 3.36 -6.56 5.90
CA TYR A 118 3.04 -5.30 5.23
C TYR A 118 2.89 -4.20 6.27
N ASP A 119 3.62 -3.11 6.09
CA ASP A 119 3.71 -2.00 7.03
C ASP A 119 2.99 -0.77 6.51
N TYR A 120 2.26 -0.10 7.41
CA TYR A 120 1.58 1.16 7.18
C TYR A 120 2.08 2.18 8.19
N LYS A 121 2.83 3.17 7.75
CA LYS A 121 3.11 4.36 8.56
C LYS A 121 2.11 5.43 8.19
N LEU A 122 1.45 6.01 9.18
CA LEU A 122 0.28 6.86 9.02
C LEU A 122 0.56 8.26 9.55
N SER A 123 0.13 9.26 8.78
CA SER A 123 0.18 10.67 9.15
C SER A 123 -1.18 11.32 8.86
N TYR A 124 -1.83 11.84 9.90
CA TYR A 124 -3.16 12.43 9.82
C TYR A 124 -3.33 13.50 10.90
N THR A 125 -4.40 14.29 10.80
CA THR A 125 -4.82 15.25 11.82
C THR A 125 -6.14 14.80 12.45
N GLY A 126 -6.31 15.02 13.76
CA GLY A 126 -7.49 14.61 14.50
C GLY A 126 -7.54 13.11 14.78
N GLU A 127 -8.73 12.52 14.73
CA GLU A 127 -8.92 11.08 14.93
C GLU A 127 -8.46 10.27 13.72
N TYR A 128 -7.94 9.08 14.00
CA TYR A 128 -7.62 8.12 12.96
C TYR A 128 -8.88 7.57 12.29
N THR A 129 -8.91 7.61 10.96
CA THR A 129 -9.97 7.00 10.16
C THR A 129 -9.71 5.50 10.03
N ASP A 130 -10.25 4.70 10.96
CA ASP A 130 -10.06 3.25 10.95
C ASP A 130 -10.98 2.56 9.93
N CYS A 131 -10.85 1.24 9.84
CA CYS A 131 -11.40 0.41 8.77
C CYS A 131 -12.91 0.55 8.56
N ASP A 132 -13.69 0.82 9.62
CA ASP A 132 -15.14 1.03 9.57
C ASP A 132 -15.56 2.35 8.91
N LYS A 133 -14.67 3.33 8.88
CA LYS A 133 -14.88 4.67 8.30
C LYS A 133 -14.16 4.88 6.96
N GLN A 134 -13.38 3.90 6.51
CA GLN A 134 -12.68 3.97 5.23
C GLN A 134 -13.61 3.59 4.08
N PHE A 135 -13.39 4.20 2.90
CA PHE A 135 -14.02 3.71 1.70
C PHE A 135 -13.46 2.33 1.29
N THR A 136 -14.29 1.52 0.66
CA THR A 136 -13.91 0.26 0.04
C THR A 136 -14.31 0.30 -1.43
N LEU A 137 -13.34 0.11 -2.31
CA LEU A 137 -13.56 -0.06 -3.74
C LEU A 137 -13.54 -1.56 -4.06
N LYS A 138 -14.44 -1.99 -4.93
CA LYS A 138 -14.51 -3.39 -5.30
C LYS A 138 -13.27 -3.81 -6.09
N TRP A 139 -12.54 -4.80 -5.62
CA TRP A 139 -11.23 -5.23 -6.16
C TRP A 139 -11.30 -5.67 -7.62
N ASN A 140 -12.40 -6.28 -8.06
CA ASN A 140 -12.60 -6.81 -9.42
C ASN A 140 -13.60 -5.98 -10.24
N ASP A 141 -13.85 -4.73 -9.88
CA ASP A 141 -14.70 -3.85 -10.69
C ASP A 141 -14.06 -3.60 -12.06
N PRO A 142 -14.74 -3.95 -13.16
CA PRO A 142 -14.20 -3.81 -14.52
C PRO A 142 -13.75 -2.39 -14.87
N LYS A 143 -14.31 -1.37 -14.24
CA LYS A 143 -13.96 0.03 -14.50
C LYS A 143 -12.51 0.36 -14.21
N TYR A 144 -11.87 -0.36 -13.26
CA TYR A 144 -10.47 -0.15 -12.92
C TYR A 144 -9.51 -0.92 -13.83
N ASN A 145 -9.98 -1.96 -14.50
CA ASN A 145 -9.16 -2.81 -15.39
C ASN A 145 -7.85 -3.31 -14.72
N ILE A 146 -7.95 -3.72 -13.45
CA ILE A 146 -6.80 -4.21 -12.68
C ILE A 146 -6.52 -5.66 -13.05
N HIS A 147 -5.27 -5.97 -13.40
CA HIS A 147 -4.81 -7.33 -13.67
C HIS A 147 -4.21 -7.93 -12.39
N TRP A 148 -5.03 -8.67 -11.67
CA TRP A 148 -4.61 -9.38 -10.47
C TRP A 148 -3.91 -10.70 -10.80
N PRO A 149 -2.97 -11.16 -9.94
CA PRO A 149 -2.31 -12.45 -10.13
C PRO A 149 -3.24 -13.67 -10.08
N SER A 150 -4.44 -13.52 -9.53
CA SER A 150 -5.46 -14.57 -9.41
C SER A 150 -6.86 -14.00 -9.58
N ASN A 151 -7.73 -14.79 -10.19
CA ASN A 151 -9.17 -14.49 -10.29
C ASN A 151 -9.97 -15.01 -9.08
N ASN A 152 -9.34 -15.73 -8.17
CA ASN A 152 -9.96 -16.31 -6.99
C ASN A 152 -9.10 -16.11 -5.74
N PRO A 153 -8.85 -14.86 -5.33
CA PRO A 153 -8.08 -14.57 -4.13
C PRO A 153 -8.85 -14.93 -2.86
N ILE A 154 -8.11 -15.10 -1.75
CA ILE A 154 -8.69 -15.23 -0.42
C ILE A 154 -9.03 -13.81 0.07
N LEU A 155 -10.31 -13.57 0.34
CA LEU A 155 -10.86 -12.26 0.71
C LEU A 155 -11.42 -12.27 2.13
N SER A 156 -11.37 -11.11 2.79
CA SER A 156 -12.18 -10.84 3.97
C SER A 156 -13.67 -10.67 3.59
N GLU A 157 -14.57 -10.76 4.57
CA GLU A 157 -15.99 -10.47 4.33
C GLU A 157 -16.24 -9.06 3.78
N ARG A 158 -15.42 -8.10 4.19
CA ARG A 158 -15.47 -6.71 3.71
C ARG A 158 -15.17 -6.58 2.21
N ASP A 159 -14.34 -7.46 1.67
CA ASP A 159 -13.77 -7.35 0.32
C ASP A 159 -14.47 -8.26 -0.72
N LYS A 160 -15.44 -9.06 -0.29
CA LYS A 160 -16.24 -9.94 -1.15
C LYS A 160 -17.20 -9.25 -2.11
#